data_c487b28728b9ee3d366791fb5b16d2bd
#
_entry.id   c487b28728b9ee3d366791fb5b16d2bd
#
_cell.length_a   1.000
_cell.length_b   1.000
_cell.length_c   1.000
_cell.angle_alpha   90.00
_cell.angle_beta   90.00
_cell.angle_gamma   90.00
#
_symmetry.space_group_name_H-M   'P 1'
#
loop_
_entity.id
_entity.type
_entity.pdbx_description
1 polymer ?
#
loop_
_entity_poly.entity_id
_entity_poly.type
_entity_poly.pdbx_seq_one_letter_code
_entity_poly.pdbx_strand_id
1 'polypeptide(L)'
;MIAINQVKSEIPWNGHRLQIRDMIDSEEVLRKKAAAVLHIDAVQIRKVEIIKHSLDARKKPQIWQVYTLGVTLLHEDMEAKIVKKCKNNNVTLVSGQAYTFPDSGSIRMNHRPVIIGMGPAGLFCAYMLAKHGYRPIVLERGYDVETRTKAVEEYWQNGILQPESNVQFGEGGAGTFSDGKLNTLVKDPVGRNRKVLELFVEAGADEEILYEQKPHLG
;
A
#
# COMPACT_ATOMS: atom_id res chain seq x y z
N MET A 1 1.16 10.37 -16.28
CA MET A 1 2.01 9.18 -16.04
C MET A 1 1.54 8.02 -16.92
N ILE A 2 2.46 7.27 -17.49
CA ILE A 2 2.19 6.07 -18.30
C ILE A 2 2.24 4.84 -17.40
N ALA A 3 1.23 3.98 -17.43
CA ALA A 3 1.29 2.66 -16.81
C ALA A 3 1.65 1.60 -17.86
N ILE A 4 2.62 0.75 -17.54
CA ILE A 4 3.05 -0.38 -18.36
C ILE A 4 2.80 -1.66 -17.58
N ASN A 5 1.84 -2.44 -18.02
CA ASN A 5 1.50 -3.73 -17.41
C ASN A 5 2.33 -4.86 -18.00
N GLN A 6 2.44 -5.97 -17.26
CA GLN A 6 3.06 -7.22 -17.71
C GLN A 6 4.54 -7.07 -18.13
N VAL A 7 5.29 -6.17 -17.50
CA VAL A 7 6.74 -6.12 -17.68
C VAL A 7 7.35 -7.30 -16.93
N LYS A 8 8.02 -8.19 -17.66
CA LYS A 8 8.55 -9.44 -17.09
C LYS A 8 10.08 -9.41 -16.95
N SER A 9 10.55 -10.01 -15.88
CA SER A 9 11.95 -10.30 -15.64
C SER A 9 12.10 -11.73 -15.15
N GLU A 10 12.99 -12.50 -15.75
CA GLU A 10 13.25 -13.86 -15.31
C GLU A 10 14.11 -13.85 -14.04
N ILE A 11 13.73 -14.68 -13.07
CA ILE A 11 14.51 -14.88 -11.85
C ILE A 11 15.54 -16.00 -12.18
N PRO A 12 16.85 -15.72 -12.10
CA PRO A 12 17.86 -16.75 -12.26
C PRO A 12 17.81 -17.69 -11.05
N TRP A 13 17.10 -18.80 -11.18
CA TRP A 13 17.00 -19.81 -10.13
C TRP A 13 18.27 -20.64 -10.07
N ASN A 14 19.02 -20.50 -8.99
CA ASN A 14 20.29 -21.22 -8.73
C ASN A 14 20.17 -22.31 -7.65
N GLY A 15 18.94 -22.70 -7.27
CA GLY A 15 18.70 -23.74 -6.26
C GLY A 15 18.74 -23.26 -4.80
N HIS A 16 19.09 -22.02 -4.52
CA HIS A 16 19.10 -21.47 -3.17
C HIS A 16 17.80 -20.74 -2.82
N ARG A 17 17.50 -20.63 -1.51
CA ARG A 17 16.38 -19.86 -1.00
C ARG A 17 16.68 -18.36 -1.21
N LEU A 18 15.94 -17.73 -2.11
CA LEU A 18 16.02 -16.29 -2.36
C LEU A 18 14.95 -15.56 -1.53
N GLN A 19 15.29 -14.41 -0.97
CA GLN A 19 14.30 -13.49 -0.42
C GLN A 19 13.73 -12.65 -1.56
N ILE A 20 12.44 -12.31 -1.50
CA ILE A 20 11.77 -11.53 -2.55
C ILE A 20 12.47 -10.19 -2.77
N ARG A 21 12.94 -9.53 -1.69
CA ARG A 21 13.69 -8.27 -1.75
C ARG A 21 14.92 -8.34 -2.66
N ASP A 22 15.65 -9.43 -2.59
CA ASP A 22 16.92 -9.59 -3.33
C ASP A 22 16.67 -9.86 -4.82
N MET A 23 15.40 -10.06 -5.18
CA MET A 23 15.01 -10.40 -6.55
C MET A 23 14.46 -9.21 -7.35
N ILE A 24 14.06 -8.12 -6.68
CA ILE A 24 13.49 -6.96 -7.38
C ILE A 24 14.54 -6.32 -8.28
N ASP A 25 14.19 -6.13 -9.54
CA ASP A 25 15.06 -5.46 -10.50
C ASP A 25 15.40 -4.04 -10.05
N SER A 26 16.66 -3.63 -10.26
CA SER A 26 17.07 -2.25 -9.99
C SER A 26 16.28 -1.25 -10.87
N GLU A 27 16.18 0.00 -10.40
CA GLU A 27 15.53 1.07 -11.17
C GLU A 27 16.09 1.20 -12.59
N GLU A 28 17.42 1.02 -12.75
CA GLU A 28 18.06 1.10 -14.05
C GLU A 28 17.58 0.00 -15.01
N VAL A 29 17.43 -1.24 -14.51
CA VAL A 29 16.91 -2.37 -15.28
C VAL A 29 15.44 -2.11 -15.67
N LEU A 30 14.63 -1.68 -14.72
CA LEU A 30 13.23 -1.35 -14.97
C LEU A 30 13.07 -0.20 -15.96
N ARG A 31 13.92 0.82 -15.88
CA ARG A 31 13.97 1.96 -16.82
C ARG A 31 14.28 1.51 -18.24
N LYS A 32 15.29 0.64 -18.43
CA LYS A 32 15.62 0.06 -19.74
C LYS A 32 14.47 -0.77 -20.31
N LYS A 33 13.83 -1.60 -19.48
CA LYS A 33 12.65 -2.39 -19.90
C LYS A 33 11.49 -1.50 -20.29
N ALA A 34 11.19 -0.47 -19.52
CA ALA A 34 10.13 0.49 -19.82
C ALA A 34 10.40 1.24 -21.13
N ALA A 35 11.63 1.70 -21.35
CA ALA A 35 12.05 2.39 -22.55
C ALA A 35 11.88 1.50 -23.81
N ALA A 36 12.25 0.23 -23.70
CA ALA A 36 12.07 -0.74 -24.78
C ALA A 36 10.60 -0.96 -25.13
N VAL A 37 9.72 -1.08 -24.13
CA VAL A 37 8.28 -1.23 -24.34
C VAL A 37 7.65 0.02 -24.98
N LEU A 38 8.12 1.21 -24.59
CA LEU A 38 7.62 2.48 -25.10
C LEU A 38 8.24 2.89 -26.45
N HIS A 39 9.27 2.17 -26.90
CA HIS A 39 10.07 2.49 -28.10
C HIS A 39 10.67 3.90 -28.05
N ILE A 40 11.24 4.27 -26.88
CA ILE A 40 11.91 5.56 -26.63
C ILE A 40 13.30 5.33 -26.04
N ASP A 41 14.11 6.39 -25.99
CA ASP A 41 15.38 6.34 -25.26
C ASP A 41 15.12 6.44 -23.74
N ALA A 42 15.87 5.66 -22.95
CA ALA A 42 15.78 5.63 -21.49
C ALA A 42 16.05 7.01 -20.84
N VAL A 43 16.84 7.87 -21.50
CA VAL A 43 17.10 9.25 -21.04
C VAL A 43 15.85 10.12 -21.05
N GLN A 44 14.82 9.79 -21.82
CA GLN A 44 13.55 10.51 -21.85
C GLN A 44 12.67 10.23 -20.63
N ILE A 45 13.01 9.22 -19.84
CA ILE A 45 12.27 8.82 -18.65
C ILE A 45 12.82 9.58 -17.44
N ARG A 46 11.99 10.41 -16.83
CA ARG A 46 12.31 11.13 -15.60
C ARG A 46 12.25 10.21 -14.37
N LYS A 47 11.20 9.40 -14.27
CA LYS A 47 10.95 8.51 -13.12
C LYS A 47 10.34 7.20 -13.58
N VAL A 48 10.79 6.10 -12.94
CA VAL A 48 10.12 4.80 -12.99
C VAL A 48 9.75 4.41 -11.56
N GLU A 49 8.55 3.95 -11.36
CA GLU A 49 8.08 3.45 -10.07
C GLU A 49 7.35 2.13 -10.26
N ILE A 50 7.43 1.26 -9.27
CA ILE A 50 6.69 0.00 -9.25
C ILE A 50 5.29 0.30 -8.70
N ILE A 51 4.26 0.16 -9.54
CA ILE A 51 2.85 0.27 -9.12
C ILE A 51 2.37 -1.06 -8.55
N LYS A 52 2.82 -2.17 -9.15
CA LYS A 52 2.45 -3.52 -8.72
C LYS A 52 3.56 -4.50 -9.05
N HIS A 53 3.80 -5.40 -8.12
CA HIS A 53 4.72 -6.53 -8.28
C HIS A 53 4.02 -7.85 -7.96
N SER A 54 4.38 -8.90 -8.68
CA SER A 54 3.91 -10.27 -8.45
C SER A 54 4.85 -11.29 -9.06
N LEU A 55 4.78 -12.53 -8.60
CA LEU A 55 5.53 -13.65 -9.15
C LEU A 55 4.63 -14.53 -10.04
N ASP A 56 5.16 -14.92 -11.21
CA ASP A 56 4.53 -15.90 -12.08
C ASP A 56 5.38 -17.18 -12.11
N ALA A 57 4.97 -18.18 -11.32
CA ALA A 57 5.62 -19.49 -11.21
C ALA A 57 4.78 -20.62 -11.82
N ARG A 58 3.86 -20.32 -12.76
CA ARG A 58 2.98 -21.30 -13.36
C ARG A 58 3.68 -22.30 -14.30
N LYS A 59 4.83 -21.90 -14.85
CA LYS A 59 5.60 -22.73 -15.78
C LYS A 59 6.99 -23.04 -15.20
N LYS A 60 7.02 -23.87 -14.16
CA LYS A 60 8.29 -24.34 -13.57
C LYS A 60 9.16 -25.07 -14.61
N PRO A 61 10.49 -24.97 -14.55
CA PRO A 61 11.30 -24.31 -13.49
C PRO A 61 11.41 -22.79 -13.62
N GLN A 62 10.89 -22.19 -14.69
CA GLN A 62 10.97 -20.75 -14.91
C GLN A 62 10.05 -19.98 -13.97
N ILE A 63 10.63 -19.01 -13.25
CA ILE A 63 9.91 -18.08 -12.39
C ILE A 63 10.14 -16.67 -12.93
N TRP A 64 9.05 -15.91 -13.05
CA TRP A 64 9.07 -14.57 -13.57
C TRP A 64 8.61 -13.56 -12.51
N GLN A 65 9.32 -12.48 -12.38
CA GLN A 65 8.81 -11.26 -11.79
C GLN A 65 7.91 -10.58 -12.82
N VAL A 66 6.75 -10.12 -12.38
CA VAL A 66 5.78 -9.42 -13.24
C VAL A 66 5.46 -8.08 -12.60
N TYR A 67 5.83 -7.01 -13.29
CA TYR A 67 5.63 -5.65 -12.83
C TYR A 67 4.50 -4.95 -13.59
N THR A 68 3.82 -4.05 -12.88
CA THR A 68 3.18 -2.89 -13.48
C THR A 68 4.03 -1.68 -13.11
N LEU A 69 4.58 -1.01 -14.11
CA LEU A 69 5.43 0.16 -13.93
C LEU A 69 4.68 1.46 -14.19
N GLY A 70 4.88 2.44 -13.33
CA GLY A 70 4.53 3.84 -13.57
C GLY A 70 5.73 4.57 -14.17
N VAL A 71 5.54 5.20 -15.30
CA VAL A 71 6.60 5.91 -16.03
C VAL A 71 6.19 7.35 -16.22
N THR A 72 7.02 8.27 -15.73
CA THR A 72 6.89 9.71 -15.98
C THR A 72 8.01 10.16 -16.91
N LEU A 73 7.67 10.84 -17.98
CA LEU A 73 8.65 11.35 -18.94
C LEU A 73 9.19 12.71 -18.53
N LEU A 74 10.35 13.10 -19.07
CA LEU A 74 10.88 14.46 -18.95
C LEU A 74 9.90 15.49 -19.53
N HIS A 75 9.25 15.13 -20.65
CA HIS A 75 8.23 15.93 -21.32
C HIS A 75 6.87 15.24 -21.16
N GLU A 76 6.14 15.56 -20.09
CA GLU A 76 4.86 14.89 -19.75
C GLU A 76 3.77 15.11 -20.82
N ASP A 77 3.81 16.21 -21.55
CA ASP A 77 2.93 16.51 -22.68
C ASP A 77 3.05 15.49 -23.83
N MET A 78 4.18 14.80 -23.92
CA MET A 78 4.41 13.75 -24.92
C MET A 78 3.85 12.39 -24.54
N GLU A 79 3.49 12.16 -23.27
CA GLU A 79 3.04 10.85 -22.77
C GLU A 79 1.85 10.31 -23.56
N ALA A 80 0.84 11.14 -23.80
CA ALA A 80 -0.35 10.73 -24.56
C ALA A 80 -0.03 10.31 -26.01
N LYS A 81 0.91 11.02 -26.66
CA LYS A 81 1.35 10.73 -28.03
C LYS A 81 2.12 9.41 -28.08
N ILE A 82 2.99 9.16 -27.09
CA ILE A 82 3.80 7.94 -27.01
C ILE A 82 2.90 6.73 -26.76
N VAL A 83 1.96 6.79 -25.81
CA VAL A 83 0.98 5.72 -25.55
C VAL A 83 0.19 5.39 -26.82
N LYS A 84 -0.30 6.40 -27.52
CA LYS A 84 -1.05 6.20 -28.77
C LYS A 84 -0.19 5.57 -29.89
N LYS A 85 1.09 5.96 -29.98
CA LYS A 85 2.04 5.44 -30.98
C LYS A 85 2.47 4.02 -30.66
N CYS A 86 2.57 3.66 -29.37
CA CYS A 86 3.04 2.36 -28.93
C CYS A 86 2.13 1.22 -29.37
N LYS A 87 0.82 1.44 -29.55
CA LYS A 87 -0.19 0.44 -29.98
C LYS A 87 -0.15 -0.85 -29.16
N ASN A 88 0.18 -0.75 -27.88
CA ASN A 88 0.29 -1.87 -26.96
C ASN A 88 -0.82 -1.77 -25.89
N ASN A 89 -1.68 -2.78 -25.81
CA ASN A 89 -2.80 -2.82 -24.85
C ASN A 89 -2.35 -2.83 -23.38
N ASN A 90 -1.09 -3.18 -23.11
CA ASN A 90 -0.51 -3.13 -21.78
C ASN A 90 0.01 -1.73 -21.40
N VAL A 91 -0.04 -0.76 -22.32
CA VAL A 91 0.43 0.60 -22.11
C VAL A 91 -0.76 1.55 -22.09
N THR A 92 -0.99 2.21 -20.96
CA THR A 92 -2.14 3.10 -20.76
C THR A 92 -1.72 4.39 -20.07
N LEU A 93 -2.50 5.46 -20.25
CA LEU A 93 -2.37 6.65 -19.42
C LEU A 93 -3.13 6.43 -18.12
N VAL A 94 -2.49 6.76 -17.02
CA VAL A 94 -3.11 6.72 -15.68
C VAL A 94 -3.05 8.13 -15.11
N SER A 95 -4.22 8.67 -14.78
CA SER A 95 -4.32 9.81 -13.89
C SER A 95 -4.21 9.26 -12.47
N GLY A 96 -3.05 9.40 -11.84
CA GLY A 96 -2.89 9.04 -10.44
C GLY A 96 -3.81 9.93 -9.59
N GLN A 97 -4.91 9.39 -9.09
CA GLN A 97 -5.68 10.06 -8.07
C GLN A 97 -5.02 9.75 -6.72
N ALA A 98 -4.24 10.72 -6.23
CA ALA A 98 -3.81 10.70 -4.85
C ALA A 98 -4.98 11.13 -3.96
N TYR A 99 -5.18 10.43 -2.85
CA TYR A 99 -6.16 10.86 -1.85
C TYR A 99 -5.80 12.24 -1.31
N THR A 100 -6.74 13.15 -1.34
CA THR A 100 -6.64 14.45 -0.69
C THR A 100 -7.64 14.52 0.45
N PHE A 101 -7.18 14.99 1.61
CA PHE A 101 -8.09 15.24 2.72
C PHE A 101 -9.05 16.37 2.32
N PRO A 102 -10.36 16.27 2.64
CA PRO A 102 -11.32 17.33 2.30
C PRO A 102 -10.91 18.69 2.90
N ASP A 103 -11.17 19.74 2.16
CA ASP A 103 -10.92 21.10 2.63
C ASP A 103 -11.74 21.39 3.89
N SER A 104 -11.16 22.14 4.81
CA SER A 104 -11.85 22.59 6.02
C SER A 104 -12.98 23.54 5.67
N GLY A 105 -14.15 23.37 6.32
CA GLY A 105 -15.25 24.31 6.21
C GLY A 105 -14.90 25.69 6.79
N SER A 106 -15.69 26.70 6.45
CA SER A 106 -15.54 28.09 6.93
C SER A 106 -16.05 28.30 8.37
N ILE A 107 -16.83 27.38 8.91
CA ILE A 107 -17.42 27.50 10.25
C ILE A 107 -16.43 26.95 11.28
N ARG A 108 -16.08 27.79 12.24
CA ARG A 108 -15.22 27.36 13.35
C ARG A 108 -15.97 26.39 14.26
N MET A 109 -15.36 25.25 14.53
CA MET A 109 -15.90 24.30 15.50
C MET A 109 -15.71 24.81 16.92
N ASN A 110 -16.78 24.81 17.73
CA ASN A 110 -16.75 25.22 19.14
C ASN A 110 -16.20 24.12 20.05
N HIS A 111 -16.31 22.87 19.61
CA HIS A 111 -15.89 21.69 20.38
C HIS A 111 -14.96 20.80 19.57
N ARG A 112 -14.16 20.01 20.29
CA ARG A 112 -13.30 18.98 19.67
C ARG A 112 -14.17 17.85 19.10
N PRO A 113 -13.81 17.30 17.92
CA PRO A 113 -14.45 16.08 17.43
C PRO A 113 -14.31 14.93 18.42
N VAL A 114 -15.37 14.17 18.62
CA VAL A 114 -15.34 12.94 19.44
C VAL A 114 -15.47 11.73 18.52
N ILE A 115 -14.55 10.79 18.66
CA ILE A 115 -14.52 9.53 17.92
C ILE A 115 -14.79 8.43 18.92
N ILE A 116 -15.78 7.59 18.64
CA ILE A 116 -16.16 6.46 19.50
C ILE A 116 -15.64 5.17 18.87
N GLY A 117 -14.74 4.50 19.60
CA GLY A 117 -14.03 3.30 19.18
C GLY A 117 -12.65 3.59 18.57
N MET A 118 -11.67 2.75 18.92
CA MET A 118 -10.27 2.85 18.48
C MET A 118 -9.86 1.63 17.62
N GLY A 119 -10.81 1.08 16.88
CA GLY A 119 -10.52 0.15 15.80
C GLY A 119 -9.93 0.85 14.58
N PRO A 120 -9.66 0.15 13.46
CA PRO A 120 -8.99 0.75 12.29
C PRO A 120 -9.65 2.04 11.79
N ALA A 121 -10.98 2.09 11.71
CA ALA A 121 -11.71 3.29 11.26
C ALA A 121 -11.50 4.47 12.21
N GLY A 122 -11.60 4.24 13.53
CA GLY A 122 -11.38 5.29 14.54
C GLY A 122 -9.95 5.79 14.57
N LEU A 123 -8.97 4.89 14.46
CA LEU A 123 -7.54 5.23 14.39
C LEU A 123 -7.21 6.12 13.19
N PHE A 124 -7.62 5.71 11.98
CA PHE A 124 -7.36 6.53 10.78
C PHE A 124 -8.12 7.85 10.82
N CYS A 125 -9.35 7.87 11.34
CA CYS A 125 -10.10 9.11 11.53
C CYS A 125 -9.38 10.05 12.50
N ALA A 126 -8.94 9.53 13.66
CA ALA A 126 -8.22 10.29 14.66
C ALA A 126 -6.90 10.85 14.11
N TYR A 127 -6.12 10.00 13.46
CA TYR A 127 -4.84 10.38 12.87
C TYR A 127 -5.01 11.47 11.81
N MET A 128 -5.94 11.29 10.87
CA MET A 128 -6.17 12.26 9.81
C MET A 128 -6.69 13.60 10.36
N LEU A 129 -7.62 13.59 11.30
CA LEU A 129 -8.09 14.80 11.95
C LEU A 129 -6.99 15.50 12.74
N ALA A 130 -6.16 14.75 13.48
CA ALA A 130 -5.04 15.31 14.24
C ALA A 130 -4.00 15.94 13.29
N LYS A 131 -3.65 15.25 12.21
CA LYS A 131 -2.72 15.76 11.17
C LYS A 131 -3.20 17.07 10.53
N HIS A 132 -4.51 17.28 10.50
CA HIS A 132 -5.15 18.51 9.99
C HIS A 132 -5.57 19.50 11.09
N GLY A 133 -5.08 19.34 12.32
CA GLY A 133 -5.21 20.32 13.41
C GLY A 133 -6.52 20.30 14.21
N TYR A 134 -7.39 19.31 13.99
CA TYR A 134 -8.69 19.23 14.67
C TYR A 134 -8.65 18.78 16.14
N ARG A 135 -7.55 18.19 16.63
CA ARG A 135 -7.36 17.70 18.00
C ARG A 135 -8.52 16.81 18.50
N PRO A 136 -8.83 15.68 17.84
CA PRO A 136 -9.93 14.82 18.22
C PRO A 136 -9.79 14.25 19.64
N ILE A 137 -10.92 13.84 20.25
CA ILE A 137 -10.97 13.00 21.44
C ILE A 137 -11.39 11.62 20.98
N VAL A 138 -10.62 10.59 21.35
CA VAL A 138 -10.96 9.19 21.06
C VAL A 138 -11.42 8.52 22.34
N LEU A 139 -12.57 7.85 22.28
CA LEU A 139 -13.09 7.03 23.37
C LEU A 139 -13.04 5.59 22.95
N GLU A 140 -12.29 4.78 23.69
CA GLU A 140 -12.20 3.32 23.52
C GLU A 140 -12.69 2.61 24.78
N ARG A 141 -13.49 1.58 24.61
CA ARG A 141 -14.05 0.81 25.71
C ARG A 141 -13.01 -0.18 26.29
N GLY A 142 -12.25 -0.80 25.40
CA GLY A 142 -11.25 -1.79 25.79
C GLY A 142 -9.94 -1.17 26.26
N TYR A 143 -8.99 -2.02 26.58
CA TYR A 143 -7.68 -1.60 27.08
C TYR A 143 -6.79 -1.06 25.95
N ASP A 144 -5.74 -0.31 26.37
CA ASP A 144 -4.61 -0.01 25.50
C ASP A 144 -3.92 -1.29 24.99
N VAL A 145 -3.15 -1.17 23.92
CA VAL A 145 -2.57 -2.31 23.22
C VAL A 145 -1.68 -3.19 24.10
N GLU A 146 -0.93 -2.60 25.05
CA GLU A 146 -0.03 -3.34 25.93
C GLU A 146 -0.81 -4.19 26.95
N THR A 147 -1.79 -3.59 27.61
CA THR A 147 -2.68 -4.27 28.57
C THR A 147 -3.54 -5.30 27.87
N ARG A 148 -4.02 -4.98 26.67
CA ARG A 148 -4.82 -5.87 25.84
C ARG A 148 -4.02 -7.10 25.40
N THR A 149 -2.76 -6.94 25.02
CA THR A 149 -1.88 -8.08 24.65
C THR A 149 -1.78 -9.08 25.78
N LYS A 150 -1.56 -8.63 27.02
CA LYS A 150 -1.50 -9.50 28.19
C LYS A 150 -2.83 -10.25 28.42
N ALA A 151 -3.96 -9.56 28.30
CA ALA A 151 -5.28 -10.18 28.46
C ALA A 151 -5.57 -11.23 27.38
N VAL A 152 -5.12 -11.01 26.15
CA VAL A 152 -5.26 -11.95 25.04
C VAL A 152 -4.35 -13.17 25.21
N GLU A 153 -3.11 -12.97 25.65
CA GLU A 153 -2.18 -14.06 25.98
C GLU A 153 -2.72 -14.94 27.13
N GLU A 154 -3.27 -14.31 28.19
CA GLU A 154 -3.89 -15.03 29.30
C GLU A 154 -5.09 -15.87 28.83
N TYR A 155 -5.90 -15.33 27.94
CA TYR A 155 -7.01 -16.09 27.34
C TYR A 155 -6.51 -17.30 26.55
N TRP A 156 -5.47 -17.13 25.73
CA TRP A 156 -4.92 -18.25 24.94
C TRP A 156 -4.26 -19.32 25.80
N GLN A 157 -3.65 -18.94 26.92
CA GLN A 157 -2.97 -19.90 27.83
C GLN A 157 -3.92 -20.56 28.81
N ASN A 158 -4.85 -19.81 29.38
CA ASN A 158 -5.63 -20.21 30.55
C ASN A 158 -7.15 -20.24 30.29
N GLY A 159 -7.63 -19.78 29.13
CA GLY A 159 -9.04 -19.71 28.80
C GLY A 159 -9.82 -18.59 29.52
N ILE A 160 -9.13 -17.65 30.17
CA ILE A 160 -9.75 -16.55 30.92
C ILE A 160 -10.09 -15.41 29.99
N LEU A 161 -11.35 -15.29 29.62
CA LEU A 161 -11.83 -14.23 28.72
C LEU A 161 -12.12 -12.94 29.49
N GLN A 162 -11.57 -11.83 29.01
CA GLN A 162 -11.93 -10.48 29.45
C GLN A 162 -13.07 -9.94 28.55
N PRO A 163 -14.31 -9.75 29.07
CA PRO A 163 -15.46 -9.35 28.24
C PRO A 163 -15.31 -7.98 27.58
N GLU A 164 -14.66 -7.04 28.25
CA GLU A 164 -14.53 -5.66 27.77
C GLU A 164 -13.26 -5.40 26.93
N SER A 165 -12.29 -6.35 26.95
CA SER A 165 -11.06 -6.21 26.18
C SER A 165 -10.48 -7.60 25.83
N ASN A 166 -10.49 -7.94 24.56
CA ASN A 166 -10.06 -9.26 24.06
C ASN A 166 -9.61 -9.16 22.59
N VAL A 167 -9.55 -10.27 21.85
CA VAL A 167 -9.17 -10.28 20.43
C VAL A 167 -10.07 -9.39 19.57
N GLN A 168 -11.32 -9.14 19.97
CA GLN A 168 -12.29 -8.34 19.19
C GLN A 168 -12.34 -6.88 19.62
N PHE A 169 -12.12 -6.57 20.89
CA PHE A 169 -12.33 -5.26 21.49
C PHE A 169 -11.06 -4.71 22.12
N GLY A 170 -10.86 -3.41 22.00
CA GLY A 170 -9.74 -2.65 22.52
C GLY A 170 -8.97 -1.91 21.43
N GLU A 171 -7.94 -1.18 21.84
CA GLU A 171 -7.09 -0.39 20.94
C GLU A 171 -6.58 -1.20 19.75
N GLY A 172 -6.74 -0.66 18.54
CA GLY A 172 -6.37 -1.29 17.28
C GLY A 172 -7.44 -2.21 16.67
N GLY A 173 -8.47 -2.59 17.46
CA GLY A 173 -9.53 -3.50 17.01
C GLY A 173 -9.04 -4.94 16.77
N ALA A 174 -9.82 -5.75 16.07
CA ALA A 174 -9.49 -7.15 15.81
C ALA A 174 -8.24 -7.35 14.94
N GLY A 175 -7.87 -6.35 14.15
CA GLY A 175 -6.69 -6.39 13.29
C GLY A 175 -5.36 -6.49 14.02
N THR A 176 -5.27 -6.00 15.26
CA THR A 176 -4.05 -6.02 16.09
C THR A 176 -3.46 -7.43 16.28
N PHE A 177 -4.32 -8.46 16.36
CA PHE A 177 -3.93 -9.86 16.55
C PHE A 177 -4.14 -10.70 15.28
N SER A 178 -4.20 -10.06 14.12
CA SER A 178 -4.31 -10.76 12.82
C SER A 178 -2.94 -11.23 12.33
N ASP A 179 -2.95 -11.98 11.24
CA ASP A 179 -1.73 -12.42 10.54
C ASP A 179 -1.12 -11.33 9.63
N GLY A 180 -1.58 -10.09 9.74
CA GLY A 180 -1.00 -8.93 9.05
C GLY A 180 -1.29 -8.82 7.55
N LYS A 181 -2.13 -9.67 6.97
CA LYS A 181 -2.50 -9.58 5.55
C LYS A 181 -3.33 -8.35 5.26
N LEU A 182 -2.92 -7.56 4.27
CA LEU A 182 -3.55 -6.30 3.86
C LEU A 182 -4.33 -6.42 2.54
N ASN A 183 -4.87 -7.60 2.23
CA ASN A 183 -5.59 -7.83 0.98
C ASN A 183 -6.99 -7.22 1.02
N THR A 184 -7.36 -6.51 -0.03
CA THR A 184 -8.72 -6.01 -0.23
C THR A 184 -9.16 -6.20 -1.67
N LEU A 185 -10.46 -6.48 -1.88
CA LEU A 185 -11.10 -6.52 -3.19
C LEU A 185 -11.82 -5.20 -3.50
N VAL A 186 -11.76 -4.22 -2.60
CA VAL A 186 -12.41 -2.93 -2.77
C VAL A 186 -11.73 -2.14 -3.90
N LYS A 187 -12.52 -1.69 -4.87
CA LYS A 187 -12.06 -0.75 -5.89
C LYS A 187 -11.91 0.62 -5.23
N ASP A 188 -10.76 1.24 -5.43
CA ASP A 188 -10.42 2.52 -4.81
C ASP A 188 -10.18 3.61 -5.87
N PRO A 189 -11.24 4.23 -6.39
CA PRO A 189 -11.12 5.24 -7.43
C PRO A 189 -10.54 6.57 -6.94
N VAL A 190 -10.41 6.77 -5.61
CA VAL A 190 -9.95 8.03 -5.00
C VAL A 190 -8.65 7.91 -4.20
N GLY A 191 -7.98 6.75 -4.26
CA GLY A 191 -6.67 6.54 -3.66
C GLY A 191 -6.64 6.37 -2.13
N ARG A 192 -7.76 5.99 -1.49
CA ARG A 192 -7.83 5.80 -0.02
C ARG A 192 -7.02 4.60 0.45
N ASN A 193 -7.12 3.47 -0.25
CA ASN A 193 -6.35 2.26 0.09
C ASN A 193 -4.85 2.54 -0.02
N ARG A 194 -4.44 3.22 -1.08
CA ARG A 194 -3.05 3.64 -1.26
C ARG A 194 -2.60 4.53 -0.10
N LYS A 195 -3.45 5.49 0.32
CA LYS A 195 -3.13 6.38 1.44
C LYS A 195 -2.98 5.64 2.76
N VAL A 196 -3.80 4.62 3.01
CA VAL A 196 -3.66 3.75 4.20
C VAL A 196 -2.30 3.05 4.21
N LEU A 197 -1.88 2.47 3.09
CA LEU A 197 -0.57 1.82 2.99
C LEU A 197 0.58 2.81 3.17
N GLU A 198 0.47 4.02 2.62
CA GLU A 198 1.44 5.10 2.82
C GLU A 198 1.57 5.48 4.30
N LEU A 199 0.46 5.52 5.04
CA LEU A 199 0.46 5.80 6.46
C LEU A 199 1.13 4.67 7.27
N PHE A 200 0.99 3.42 6.86
CA PHE A 200 1.73 2.32 7.47
C PHE A 200 3.24 2.44 7.21
N VAL A 201 3.65 2.83 6.00
CA VAL A 201 5.07 3.09 5.70
C VAL A 201 5.58 4.31 6.50
N GLU A 202 4.80 5.40 6.60
CA GLU A 202 5.12 6.54 7.47
C GLU A 202 5.32 6.10 8.93
N ALA A 203 4.64 5.04 9.37
CA ALA A 203 4.74 4.44 10.71
C ALA A 203 5.83 3.36 10.84
N GLY A 204 6.60 3.09 9.80
CA GLY A 204 7.74 2.18 9.84
C GLY A 204 7.54 0.81 9.16
N ALA A 205 6.44 0.61 8.45
CA ALA A 205 6.26 -0.58 7.63
C ALA A 205 7.18 -0.55 6.39
N ASP A 206 7.53 -1.72 5.88
CA ASP A 206 8.33 -1.85 4.67
C ASP A 206 7.62 -1.23 3.46
N GLU A 207 8.36 -0.51 2.61
CA GLU A 207 7.82 0.12 1.40
C GLU A 207 7.24 -0.89 0.40
N GLU A 208 7.63 -2.15 0.49
CA GLU A 208 7.14 -3.23 -0.37
C GLU A 208 5.61 -3.40 -0.32
N ILE A 209 4.97 -3.08 0.81
CA ILE A 209 3.51 -3.13 0.93
C ILE A 209 2.78 -2.21 -0.05
N LEU A 210 3.47 -1.19 -0.57
CA LEU A 210 2.91 -0.23 -1.52
C LEU A 210 2.67 -0.81 -2.91
N TYR A 211 3.39 -1.88 -3.28
CA TYR A 211 3.34 -2.44 -4.63
C TYR A 211 3.19 -3.96 -4.70
N GLU A 212 3.41 -4.68 -3.61
CA GLU A 212 3.20 -6.13 -3.59
C GLU A 212 1.72 -6.48 -3.80
N GLN A 213 1.46 -7.53 -4.58
CA GLN A 213 0.10 -7.96 -4.86
C GLN A 213 -0.63 -8.48 -3.63
N LYS A 214 0.12 -9.02 -2.67
CA LYS A 214 -0.39 -9.55 -1.41
C LYS A 214 0.42 -8.95 -0.26
N PRO A 215 0.22 -7.66 0.04
CA PRO A 215 0.96 -6.99 1.08
C PRO A 215 0.68 -7.62 2.44
N HIS A 216 1.72 -7.68 3.26
CA HIS A 216 1.70 -8.32 4.57
C HIS A 216 2.50 -7.48 5.55
N LEU A 217 1.95 -7.25 6.75
CA LEU A 217 2.61 -6.64 7.90
C LEU A 217 2.80 -7.71 8.97
N GLY A 218 4.05 -8.02 9.33
CA GLY A 218 4.35 -9.03 10.34
C GLY A 218 5.76 -9.55 10.27
#